data_69c90924096f1223105fc947e877af8b
#
_entry.id   69c90924096f1223105fc947e877af8b
#
_cell.length_a   1.000
_cell.length_b   1.000
_cell.length_c   1.000
_cell.angle_alpha   90.00
_cell.angle_beta   90.00
_cell.angle_gamma   90.00
#
_symmetry.space_group_name_H-M   'P 1'
#
loop_
_entity.id
_entity.type
_entity.pdbx_description
1 polymer ?
#
loop_
_entity_poly.entity_id
_entity_poly.type
_entity_poly.pdbx_seq_one_letter_code
_entity_poly.pdbx_strand_id
1 'polypeptide(L)'
;MKAMKSHRGDGPWSWKTVGVPVRLLAASRWVVLAILCALAGGAFLEAQQTAPAQGQQPAAPAQQPDQTSPDAGGPGGDNGVIALPKKKEKEAEPPPPPAPVVKNPPGLNNFSLRVDVPVVTVDVGVILQKTHQFVPNLKESNFRVYEDGVPQPISGFQRIQAPITAVLLLEFAAKNYAFIYDMRNAAYSFAQQLKPDDYVAVMTFDMRTQILTDFTQDKRIIAQALNTLTIPGFSETNVFDALYESLDRLSRIEGRKYIVLIASGRDTFSKITLDKILQKIKATPNVTIFAIGTGQAARIMSNMGGAREMDYLQADNQMSTFAKMTGGQAFFPRFSGEMPDIFHEINDTIRNQYELAYKPTNAKQDGTYRKLRVELVDDEGQPLKMQDEKHRPLKYDIIARDGYKAKQEVE
;
A
#
# COMPACT_ATOMS: atom_id res chain seq x y z
N MET A 1 -55.00 -51.74 -15.06
CA MET A 1 -55.03 -52.94 -14.22
C MET A 1 -53.98 -52.81 -13.13
N LYS A 2 -54.44 -52.88 -11.88
CA LYS A 2 -53.74 -52.93 -10.57
C LYS A 2 -52.98 -51.68 -10.11
N ALA A 3 -53.66 -51.00 -9.22
CA ALA A 3 -53.22 -50.15 -8.14
C ALA A 3 -52.46 -50.92 -7.06
N MET A 4 -51.51 -50.24 -6.38
CA MET A 4 -51.06 -50.58 -5.03
C MET A 4 -50.54 -49.29 -4.37
N LYS A 5 -51.35 -48.66 -3.63
CA LYS A 5 -51.53 -48.48 -2.16
C LYS A 5 -50.26 -48.11 -1.38
N SER A 6 -50.33 -46.88 -0.92
CA SER A 6 -49.83 -46.17 0.22
C SER A 6 -49.37 -47.00 1.44
N HIS A 7 -48.28 -46.58 2.06
CA HIS A 7 -48.13 -46.63 3.52
C HIS A 7 -47.52 -45.31 4.04
N ARG A 8 -48.37 -44.57 4.76
CA ARG A 8 -47.98 -43.54 5.74
C ARG A 8 -47.47 -44.25 6.99
N GLY A 9 -46.39 -43.74 7.55
CA GLY A 9 -45.91 -44.07 8.87
C GLY A 9 -45.68 -42.78 9.65
N ASP A 10 -46.70 -42.36 10.40
CA ASP A 10 -46.60 -41.30 11.40
C ASP A 10 -45.90 -41.85 12.65
N GLY A 11 -44.93 -41.10 13.19
CA GLY A 11 -44.38 -41.34 14.50
C GLY A 11 -43.79 -40.09 15.12
N PRO A 12 -44.36 -39.56 16.21
CA PRO A 12 -43.88 -38.31 16.81
C PRO A 12 -42.76 -38.59 17.79
N TRP A 13 -41.62 -37.94 17.59
CA TRP A 13 -40.56 -37.87 18.61
C TRP A 13 -40.84 -36.70 19.55
N SER A 14 -41.35 -37.00 20.74
CA SER A 14 -41.52 -36.07 21.85
C SER A 14 -40.16 -35.93 22.59
N TRP A 15 -39.59 -34.76 22.60
CA TRP A 15 -38.47 -34.44 23.50
C TRP A 15 -39.05 -34.07 24.89
N LYS A 16 -38.86 -34.94 25.86
CA LYS A 16 -39.10 -34.63 27.27
C LYS A 16 -37.97 -33.69 27.74
N THR A 17 -38.35 -32.48 28.10
CA THR A 17 -37.51 -31.55 28.86
C THR A 17 -37.30 -32.07 30.26
N VAL A 18 -36.08 -32.46 30.59
CA VAL A 18 -35.65 -32.73 31.97
C VAL A 18 -35.32 -31.39 32.62
N GLY A 19 -36.21 -30.93 33.49
CA GLY A 19 -35.98 -29.77 34.34
C GLY A 19 -34.99 -30.12 35.45
N VAL A 20 -33.89 -29.39 35.48
CA VAL A 20 -32.93 -29.37 36.59
C VAL A 20 -33.24 -28.15 37.46
N PRO A 21 -33.48 -28.30 38.77
CA PRO A 21 -33.85 -27.19 39.64
C PRO A 21 -32.61 -26.31 39.92
N VAL A 22 -32.70 -25.05 39.55
CA VAL A 22 -31.75 -23.99 39.95
C VAL A 22 -32.07 -23.62 41.41
N ARG A 23 -31.40 -24.21 42.36
CA ARG A 23 -31.24 -23.67 43.72
C ARG A 23 -29.90 -24.12 44.30
N LEU A 24 -29.12 -23.14 44.80
CA LEU A 24 -27.85 -23.17 45.50
C LEU A 24 -26.64 -22.76 44.65
N LEU A 25 -26.38 -21.47 44.72
CA LEU A 25 -25.02 -20.87 44.74
C LEU A 25 -25.17 -19.35 44.93
N ALA A 26 -25.66 -18.94 46.08
CA ALA A 26 -25.72 -17.55 46.53
C ALA A 26 -24.92 -17.34 47.82
N ALA A 27 -23.75 -18.00 47.96
CA ALA A 27 -22.97 -17.91 49.20
C ALA A 27 -21.44 -17.78 48.98
N SER A 28 -20.96 -17.38 47.80
CA SER A 28 -19.52 -17.24 47.62
C SER A 28 -19.01 -15.81 47.20
N ARG A 29 -19.91 -14.81 47.21
CA ARG A 29 -19.49 -13.41 46.84
C ARG A 29 -18.93 -12.57 48.02
N TRP A 30 -19.01 -13.04 49.24
CA TRP A 30 -18.52 -12.27 50.41
C TRP A 30 -17.16 -12.72 50.95
N VAL A 31 -16.62 -13.85 50.55
CA VAL A 31 -15.31 -14.34 50.98
C VAL A 31 -14.15 -13.76 50.17
N VAL A 32 -14.39 -13.33 48.93
CA VAL A 32 -13.32 -12.72 48.08
C VAL A 32 -13.08 -11.24 48.44
N LEU A 33 -14.04 -10.54 49.05
CA LEU A 33 -13.88 -9.14 49.47
C LEU A 33 -13.12 -8.97 50.78
N ALA A 34 -13.02 -10.01 51.61
CA ALA A 34 -12.29 -9.92 52.90
C ALA A 34 -10.81 -10.21 52.80
N ILE A 35 -10.31 -10.79 51.67
CA ILE A 35 -8.87 -11.07 51.51
C ILE A 35 -8.16 -9.93 50.83
N LEU A 36 -8.86 -8.99 50.15
CA LEU A 36 -8.28 -7.84 49.47
C LEU A 36 -8.05 -6.59 50.40
N CYS A 37 -8.63 -6.60 51.61
CA CYS A 37 -8.44 -5.51 52.58
C CYS A 37 -7.31 -5.73 53.58
N ALA A 38 -6.65 -6.89 53.58
CA ALA A 38 -5.60 -7.21 54.55
C ALA A 38 -4.17 -7.03 54.04
N LEU A 39 -3.97 -6.56 52.79
CA LEU A 39 -2.65 -6.33 52.20
C LEU A 39 -2.34 -4.86 51.89
N ALA A 40 -3.14 -3.91 52.34
CA ALA A 40 -2.94 -2.48 52.13
C ALA A 40 -2.61 -1.71 53.47
N GLY A 41 -1.94 -2.34 54.37
CA GLY A 41 -1.53 -1.71 55.64
C GLY A 41 -0.06 -1.99 55.95
N GLY A 42 0.84 -1.11 55.54
CA GLY A 42 2.23 -1.20 55.98
C GLY A 42 3.21 -0.45 55.09
N ALA A 43 3.50 0.75 55.45
CA ALA A 43 4.76 1.46 55.48
C ALA A 43 4.68 2.88 54.86
N PHE A 44 4.22 3.78 55.69
CA PHE A 44 4.67 5.17 55.65
C PHE A 44 6.00 5.22 56.42
N LEU A 45 7.06 5.65 55.78
CA LEU A 45 8.21 6.27 56.46
C LEU A 45 8.67 7.46 55.62
N GLU A 46 8.67 8.58 56.28
CA GLU A 46 9.17 9.90 55.92
C GLU A 46 10.62 9.85 55.47
N ALA A 47 10.95 10.66 54.49
CA ALA A 47 12.26 11.31 54.42
C ALA A 47 12.10 12.69 53.82
N GLN A 48 12.49 13.62 54.63
CA GLN A 48 12.44 15.07 54.53
C GLN A 48 13.22 15.64 53.33
N GLN A 49 12.71 16.79 52.94
CA GLN A 49 13.27 17.85 52.12
C GLN A 49 14.74 18.20 52.41
N THR A 50 15.52 18.47 51.38
CA THR A 50 16.41 19.63 51.30
C THR A 50 16.65 20.00 49.83
N ALA A 51 16.25 21.19 49.48
CA ALA A 51 16.78 22.02 48.39
C ALA A 51 17.33 23.30 49.05
N PRO A 52 17.96 24.22 48.34
CA PRO A 52 18.78 24.21 47.13
C PRO A 52 20.13 24.93 47.34
N ALA A 53 21.05 24.85 46.41
CA ALA A 53 22.08 25.87 46.24
C ALA A 53 22.37 26.12 44.77
N GLN A 54 22.18 27.38 44.43
CA GLN A 54 22.56 28.04 43.17
C GLN A 54 24.07 28.11 43.01
N GLY A 55 24.52 28.21 41.77
CA GLY A 55 25.72 28.98 41.51
C GLY A 55 26.57 28.52 40.33
N GLN A 56 26.44 29.29 39.24
CA GLN A 56 27.53 29.76 38.35
C GLN A 56 27.93 28.91 37.14
N GLN A 57 27.46 29.36 36.01
CA GLN A 57 28.23 29.50 34.77
C GLN A 57 29.20 30.71 34.91
N PRO A 58 30.25 30.99 34.12
CA PRO A 58 30.61 30.46 32.78
C PRO A 58 32.13 30.25 32.59
N ALA A 59 32.55 29.71 31.45
CA ALA A 59 33.61 30.25 30.56
C ALA A 59 34.11 29.22 29.56
N ALA A 60 33.95 29.51 28.28
CA ALA A 60 34.88 29.14 27.22
C ALA A 60 35.91 30.26 27.08
N PRO A 61 36.92 30.22 26.24
CA PRO A 61 37.60 29.21 25.43
C PRO A 61 39.14 29.24 25.53
N ALA A 62 39.87 28.29 24.98
CA ALA A 62 41.24 28.51 24.45
C ALA A 62 41.71 27.25 23.70
N GLN A 63 41.85 27.35 22.38
CA GLN A 63 43.12 27.46 21.60
C GLN A 63 44.05 26.24 21.68
N GLN A 64 44.26 25.66 20.50
CA GLN A 64 45.41 24.81 20.11
C GLN A 64 46.75 25.45 20.47
N PRO A 65 47.80 24.64 20.62
CA PRO A 65 48.83 24.76 19.60
C PRO A 65 49.40 23.43 19.07
N ASP A 66 49.81 23.52 17.83
CA ASP A 66 50.84 22.75 17.15
C ASP A 66 51.99 22.33 18.02
N GLN A 67 52.56 21.15 17.77
CA GLN A 67 53.97 20.98 17.50
C GLN A 67 54.39 19.52 17.27
N THR A 68 54.91 19.31 16.03
CA THR A 68 56.20 18.75 15.75
C THR A 68 56.51 17.29 16.06
N SER A 69 56.76 16.59 15.01
CA SER A 69 57.58 15.37 14.90
C SER A 69 58.97 15.52 15.53
N PRO A 70 59.57 14.44 15.94
CA PRO A 70 60.96 14.23 15.59
C PRO A 70 61.22 12.94 14.80
N ASP A 71 61.99 13.17 13.82
CA ASP A 71 62.78 12.30 12.99
C ASP A 71 63.78 11.50 13.86
N ALA A 72 63.94 10.22 13.57
CA ALA A 72 65.15 9.46 13.92
C ALA A 72 65.30 8.24 12.99
N GLY A 73 66.04 8.29 12.09
CA GLY A 73 67.31 7.89 11.60
C GLY A 73 67.52 6.39 11.44
N GLY A 74 67.74 5.94 10.23
CA GLY A 74 68.06 4.78 9.52
C GLY A 74 69.00 3.74 10.22
N PRO A 75 69.55 2.71 9.56
CA PRO A 75 70.11 2.73 8.20
C PRO A 75 69.78 1.49 7.33
N GLY A 76 69.90 1.74 6.04
CA GLY A 76 70.54 0.93 5.06
C GLY A 76 70.13 -0.54 4.81
N GLY A 77 69.69 -0.80 3.60
CA GLY A 77 69.52 -2.15 3.07
C GLY A 77 68.94 -2.16 1.68
N ASP A 78 69.80 -1.94 0.74
CA ASP A 78 69.92 -2.49 -0.63
C ASP A 78 68.66 -2.79 -1.48
N ASN A 79 68.55 -2.04 -2.55
CA ASN A 79 68.32 -2.37 -3.96
C ASN A 79 67.42 -3.60 -4.28
N GLY A 80 66.25 -3.31 -4.72
CA GLY A 80 65.44 -4.17 -5.54
C GLY A 80 64.56 -3.35 -6.42
N VAL A 81 65.01 -3.00 -7.63
CA VAL A 81 64.17 -2.37 -8.67
C VAL A 81 63.15 -3.40 -9.13
N ILE A 82 61.93 -3.29 -8.58
CA ILE A 82 60.79 -4.01 -9.13
C ILE A 82 60.31 -3.25 -10.33
N ALA A 83 60.62 -3.74 -11.52
CA ALA A 83 60.06 -3.24 -12.76
C ALA A 83 58.55 -3.54 -12.77
N LEU A 84 57.74 -2.48 -12.65
CA LEU A 84 56.32 -2.54 -12.94
C LEU A 84 56.12 -2.85 -14.43
N PRO A 85 55.27 -3.85 -14.80
CA PRO A 85 54.97 -4.07 -16.19
C PRO A 85 54.24 -2.87 -16.74
N LYS A 86 54.81 -2.26 -17.82
CA LYS A 86 54.12 -1.22 -18.61
C LYS A 86 52.74 -1.73 -19.01
N LYS A 87 51.71 -1.05 -18.51
CA LYS A 87 50.33 -1.20 -18.97
C LYS A 87 50.37 -0.92 -20.49
N LYS A 88 50.09 -1.94 -21.30
CA LYS A 88 49.88 -1.76 -22.73
C LYS A 88 48.76 -0.73 -22.89
N GLU A 89 49.11 0.39 -23.44
CA GLU A 89 48.16 1.40 -23.92
C GLU A 89 47.27 0.71 -24.94
N LYS A 90 45.99 0.61 -24.63
CA LYS A 90 44.99 0.14 -25.58
C LYS A 90 44.98 1.18 -26.70
N GLU A 91 45.42 0.76 -27.87
CA GLU A 91 45.25 1.48 -29.11
C GLU A 91 43.79 1.95 -29.20
N ALA A 92 43.61 3.27 -29.29
CA ALA A 92 42.30 3.88 -29.37
C ALA A 92 41.62 3.38 -30.65
N GLU A 93 40.49 2.72 -30.52
CA GLU A 93 39.62 2.42 -31.66
C GLU A 93 39.34 3.72 -32.42
N PRO A 94 39.44 3.72 -33.75
CA PRO A 94 39.14 4.90 -34.54
C PRO A 94 37.68 5.32 -34.26
N PRO A 95 37.38 6.62 -34.14
CA PRO A 95 36.05 7.12 -33.90
C PRO A 95 35.11 6.57 -35.00
N PRO A 96 33.87 6.19 -34.62
CA PRO A 96 32.89 5.71 -35.60
C PRO A 96 32.70 6.78 -36.68
N PRO A 97 32.51 6.36 -37.94
CA PRO A 97 32.33 7.32 -39.03
C PRO A 97 31.10 8.21 -38.70
N PRO A 98 31.19 9.52 -38.99
CA PRO A 98 30.12 10.45 -38.76
C PRO A 98 28.85 9.93 -39.46
N ALA A 99 27.74 9.94 -38.73
CA ALA A 99 26.44 9.59 -39.29
C ALA A 99 26.19 10.40 -40.57
N PRO A 100 25.62 9.80 -41.61
CA PRO A 100 25.37 10.51 -42.87
C PRO A 100 24.49 11.72 -42.59
N VAL A 101 25.07 12.91 -42.82
CA VAL A 101 24.35 14.19 -42.79
C VAL A 101 23.38 14.16 -43.97
N VAL A 102 22.12 13.86 -43.73
CA VAL A 102 21.07 14.05 -44.73
C VAL A 102 20.93 15.55 -44.95
N LYS A 103 21.57 16.05 -46.03
CA LYS A 103 21.37 17.43 -46.49
C LYS A 103 19.95 17.52 -47.02
N ASN A 104 19.10 18.20 -46.30
CA ASN A 104 17.80 18.60 -46.81
C ASN A 104 17.97 19.45 -48.08
N PRO A 105 17.17 19.22 -49.12
CA PRO A 105 17.21 20.08 -50.29
C PRO A 105 16.93 21.53 -49.90
N PRO A 106 17.62 22.49 -50.50
CA PRO A 106 17.42 23.90 -50.19
C PRO A 106 15.98 24.31 -50.56
N GLY A 107 15.23 24.77 -49.54
CA GLY A 107 13.87 25.31 -49.71
C GLY A 107 12.75 24.67 -48.85
N LEU A 108 13.04 23.61 -48.14
CA LEU A 108 12.04 23.00 -47.19
C LEU A 108 12.52 23.23 -45.76
N ASN A 109 12.14 24.36 -45.19
CA ASN A 109 12.09 24.50 -43.72
C ASN A 109 10.99 23.63 -43.17
N ASN A 110 11.21 22.32 -43.14
CA ASN A 110 10.33 21.41 -42.43
C ASN A 110 10.58 21.55 -40.92
N PHE A 111 10.03 22.59 -40.34
CA PHE A 111 9.69 22.55 -38.93
C PHE A 111 8.62 21.49 -38.78
N SER A 112 9.00 20.24 -38.63
CA SER A 112 8.09 19.26 -38.05
C SER A 112 7.98 19.57 -36.56
N LEU A 113 7.01 20.40 -36.23
CA LEU A 113 6.56 20.53 -34.85
C LEU A 113 6.04 19.14 -34.44
N ARG A 114 6.86 18.31 -33.82
CA ARG A 114 6.37 17.13 -33.11
C ARG A 114 5.60 17.66 -31.90
N VAL A 115 4.33 17.91 -32.09
CA VAL A 115 3.41 18.11 -30.98
C VAL A 115 3.21 16.72 -30.38
N ASP A 116 3.99 16.41 -29.34
CA ASP A 116 3.79 15.22 -28.51
C ASP A 116 2.51 15.47 -27.70
N VAL A 117 1.38 15.10 -28.25
CA VAL A 117 0.11 15.24 -27.53
C VAL A 117 0.08 14.12 -26.50
N PRO A 118 0.20 14.44 -25.20
CA PRO A 118 0.22 13.42 -24.18
C PRO A 118 -1.10 12.65 -24.17
N VAL A 119 -1.03 11.32 -24.29
CA VAL A 119 -2.18 10.44 -24.10
C VAL A 119 -2.27 10.15 -22.61
N VAL A 120 -3.45 10.35 -22.02
CA VAL A 120 -3.76 9.99 -20.64
C VAL A 120 -4.53 8.68 -20.65
N THR A 121 -4.02 7.71 -19.89
CA THR A 121 -4.70 6.42 -19.66
C THR A 121 -5.31 6.40 -18.27
N VAL A 122 -6.53 5.88 -18.16
CA VAL A 122 -7.27 5.74 -16.90
C VAL A 122 -7.74 4.31 -16.77
N ASP A 123 -7.26 3.63 -15.74
CA ASP A 123 -7.74 2.30 -15.38
C ASP A 123 -9.03 2.42 -14.57
N VAL A 124 -10.06 1.70 -14.99
CA VAL A 124 -11.40 1.78 -14.42
C VAL A 124 -11.89 0.39 -14.04
N GLY A 125 -12.11 0.17 -12.74
CA GLY A 125 -12.86 -0.95 -12.22
C GLY A 125 -14.34 -0.61 -12.13
N VAL A 126 -15.22 -1.53 -12.49
CA VAL A 126 -16.66 -1.42 -12.25
C VAL A 126 -17.09 -2.66 -11.50
N ILE A 127 -17.56 -2.49 -10.26
CA ILE A 127 -17.95 -3.59 -9.38
C ILE A 127 -19.37 -3.41 -8.87
N LEU A 128 -20.08 -4.52 -8.65
CA LEU A 128 -21.38 -4.52 -8.00
C LEU A 128 -21.22 -4.27 -6.50
N GLN A 129 -21.94 -3.31 -5.93
CA GLN A 129 -21.82 -2.95 -4.50
C GLN A 129 -22.10 -4.09 -3.53
N LYS A 130 -23.00 -5.02 -3.90
CA LYS A 130 -23.45 -6.08 -3.01
C LYS A 130 -22.56 -7.31 -3.02
N THR A 131 -22.02 -7.66 -4.19
CA THR A 131 -21.27 -8.91 -4.41
C THR A 131 -19.80 -8.67 -4.67
N HIS A 132 -19.40 -7.42 -4.82
CA HIS A 132 -18.05 -6.95 -5.19
C HIS A 132 -17.53 -7.58 -6.51
N GLN A 133 -18.44 -8.15 -7.30
CA GLN A 133 -18.11 -8.77 -8.57
C GLN A 133 -17.89 -7.70 -9.65
N PHE A 134 -16.87 -7.91 -10.46
CA PHE A 134 -16.60 -7.09 -11.62
C PHE A 134 -17.76 -7.18 -12.63
N VAL A 135 -18.10 -6.04 -13.22
CA VAL A 135 -19.12 -5.94 -14.27
C VAL A 135 -18.44 -6.11 -15.63
N PRO A 136 -18.59 -7.25 -16.28
CA PRO A 136 -17.98 -7.51 -17.58
C PRO A 136 -18.81 -6.89 -18.72
N ASN A 137 -18.22 -6.90 -19.93
CA ASN A 137 -18.91 -6.61 -21.20
C ASN A 137 -19.43 -5.17 -21.36
N LEU A 138 -18.91 -4.21 -20.59
CA LEU A 138 -19.13 -2.79 -20.87
C LEU A 138 -18.38 -2.41 -22.17
N LYS A 139 -18.99 -1.54 -22.95
CA LYS A 139 -18.44 -1.00 -24.21
C LYS A 139 -17.87 0.39 -23.98
N GLU A 140 -17.04 0.87 -24.89
CA GLU A 140 -16.54 2.24 -24.88
C GLU A 140 -17.66 3.26 -24.74
N SER A 141 -18.78 3.06 -25.46
CA SER A 141 -19.95 3.94 -25.43
C SER A 141 -20.57 4.10 -24.04
N ASN A 142 -20.35 3.14 -23.14
CA ASN A 142 -20.86 3.20 -21.79
C ASN A 142 -20.04 4.11 -20.86
N PHE A 143 -18.89 4.61 -21.30
CA PHE A 143 -18.02 5.43 -20.46
C PHE A 143 -18.03 6.89 -20.87
N ARG A 144 -17.97 7.77 -19.87
CA ARG A 144 -17.71 9.21 -20.03
C ARG A 144 -16.58 9.60 -19.09
N VAL A 145 -15.56 10.23 -19.64
CA VAL A 145 -14.41 10.72 -18.89
C VAL A 145 -14.49 12.25 -18.84
N TYR A 146 -14.27 12.80 -17.66
CA TYR A 146 -14.20 14.24 -17.44
C TYR A 146 -12.85 14.58 -16.81
N GLU A 147 -12.20 15.61 -17.36
CA GLU A 147 -11.02 16.24 -16.80
C GLU A 147 -11.37 17.66 -16.36
N ASP A 148 -11.18 17.97 -15.08
CA ASP A 148 -11.58 19.27 -14.47
C ASP A 148 -13.02 19.69 -14.80
N GLY A 149 -13.91 18.70 -14.94
CA GLY A 149 -15.33 18.90 -15.30
C GLY A 149 -15.61 18.99 -16.79
N VAL A 150 -14.59 19.01 -17.64
CA VAL A 150 -14.73 19.04 -19.11
C VAL A 150 -14.77 17.62 -19.67
N PRO A 151 -15.78 17.23 -20.47
CA PRO A 151 -15.85 15.93 -21.07
C PRO A 151 -14.69 15.71 -22.07
N GLN A 152 -14.10 14.53 -22.04
CA GLN A 152 -12.97 14.15 -22.87
C GLN A 152 -13.39 13.03 -23.84
N PRO A 153 -13.10 13.16 -25.14
CA PRO A 153 -13.35 12.09 -26.10
C PRO A 153 -12.40 10.92 -25.84
N ILE A 154 -12.96 9.72 -25.67
CA ILE A 154 -12.17 8.50 -25.54
C ILE A 154 -11.56 8.20 -26.90
N SER A 155 -10.27 7.94 -26.95
CA SER A 155 -9.52 7.61 -28.18
C SER A 155 -8.99 6.17 -28.17
N GLY A 156 -9.11 5.48 -27.06
CA GLY A 156 -8.74 4.07 -26.92
C GLY A 156 -9.49 3.42 -25.77
N PHE A 157 -9.89 2.17 -25.97
CA PHE A 157 -10.62 1.35 -25.02
C PHE A 157 -10.17 -0.09 -25.12
N GLN A 158 -9.77 -0.65 -23.98
CA GLN A 158 -9.45 -2.07 -23.92
C GLN A 158 -9.68 -2.65 -22.53
N ARG A 159 -9.87 -3.97 -22.47
CA ARG A 159 -9.86 -4.72 -21.22
C ARG A 159 -8.42 -5.10 -20.88
N ILE A 160 -8.05 -4.88 -19.63
CA ILE A 160 -6.68 -5.11 -19.16
C ILE A 160 -6.41 -6.60 -18.95
N GLN A 161 -5.26 -7.08 -19.46
CA GLN A 161 -4.76 -8.44 -19.24
C GLN A 161 -3.25 -8.50 -19.00
N ALA A 162 -2.59 -7.35 -18.86
CA ALA A 162 -1.14 -7.27 -18.74
C ALA A 162 -0.63 -7.88 -17.40
N PRO A 163 0.62 -8.37 -17.37
CA PRO A 163 1.31 -8.70 -16.12
C PRO A 163 1.34 -7.52 -15.17
N ILE A 164 1.40 -7.80 -13.88
CA ILE A 164 1.44 -6.79 -12.83
C ILE A 164 2.80 -6.75 -12.13
N THR A 165 3.14 -5.57 -11.63
CA THR A 165 4.24 -5.40 -10.67
C THR A 165 3.65 -4.90 -9.37
N ALA A 166 3.83 -5.65 -8.28
CA ALA A 166 3.22 -5.33 -6.99
C ALA A 166 4.24 -5.27 -5.86
N VAL A 167 4.01 -4.39 -4.91
CA VAL A 167 4.69 -4.37 -3.61
C VAL A 167 3.69 -4.80 -2.54
N LEU A 168 4.00 -5.87 -1.82
CA LEU A 168 3.35 -6.18 -0.55
C LEU A 168 4.06 -5.38 0.54
N LEU A 169 3.39 -4.36 1.08
CA LEU A 169 3.92 -3.49 2.12
C LEU A 169 3.23 -3.79 3.44
N LEU A 170 3.94 -4.43 4.36
CA LEU A 170 3.39 -5.03 5.56
C LEU A 170 3.89 -4.29 6.82
N GLU A 171 2.97 -3.82 7.66
CA GLU A 171 3.32 -3.33 8.99
C GLU A 171 3.71 -4.48 9.90
N PHE A 172 5.00 -4.55 10.26
CA PHE A 172 5.54 -5.58 11.12
C PHE A 172 5.95 -4.99 12.47
N ALA A 173 4.95 -4.50 13.22
CA ALA A 173 5.13 -3.85 14.50
C ALA A 173 4.52 -4.64 15.65
N ALA A 174 5.12 -4.56 16.85
CA ALA A 174 4.70 -5.32 18.02
C ALA A 174 3.25 -5.04 18.46
N LYS A 175 2.72 -3.85 18.20
CA LYS A 175 1.30 -3.52 18.43
C LYS A 175 0.33 -4.39 17.65
N ASN A 176 0.78 -4.90 16.50
CA ASN A 176 -0.01 -5.72 15.58
C ASN A 176 0.30 -7.21 15.69
N TYR A 177 1.02 -7.63 16.74
CA TYR A 177 1.47 -9.02 16.90
C TYR A 177 0.35 -10.05 16.73
N ALA A 178 -0.83 -9.76 17.26
CA ALA A 178 -1.99 -10.63 17.12
C ALA A 178 -2.44 -10.85 15.66
N PHE A 179 -2.11 -9.92 14.76
CA PHE A 179 -2.48 -9.98 13.34
C PHE A 179 -1.35 -10.43 12.41
N ILE A 180 -0.12 -10.57 12.92
CA ILE A 180 1.05 -10.91 12.09
C ILE A 180 0.87 -12.24 11.38
N TYR A 181 0.34 -13.24 12.09
CA TYR A 181 0.08 -14.53 11.49
C TYR A 181 -0.93 -14.46 10.34
N ASP A 182 -2.00 -13.71 10.55
CA ASP A 182 -3.07 -13.54 9.56
C ASP A 182 -2.60 -12.70 8.37
N MET A 183 -1.87 -11.62 8.61
CA MET A 183 -1.25 -10.81 7.56
C MET A 183 -0.29 -11.63 6.70
N ARG A 184 0.55 -12.47 7.35
CA ARG A 184 1.47 -13.35 6.64
C ARG A 184 0.73 -14.38 5.78
N ASN A 185 -0.31 -15.03 6.34
CA ASN A 185 -1.10 -16.01 5.60
C ASN A 185 -1.86 -15.36 4.43
N ALA A 186 -2.37 -14.16 4.65
CA ALA A 186 -3.07 -13.38 3.64
C ALA A 186 -2.12 -12.96 2.51
N ALA A 187 -0.94 -12.43 2.84
CA ALA A 187 0.10 -12.10 1.87
C ALA A 187 0.56 -13.35 1.08
N TYR A 188 0.67 -14.49 1.76
CA TYR A 188 0.97 -15.77 1.11
C TYR A 188 -0.13 -16.18 0.14
N SER A 189 -1.40 -16.07 0.53
CA SER A 189 -2.56 -16.38 -0.32
C SER A 189 -2.59 -15.49 -1.57
N PHE A 190 -2.29 -14.20 -1.42
CA PHE A 190 -2.14 -13.29 -2.55
C PHE A 190 -1.03 -13.74 -3.50
N ALA A 191 0.16 -14.04 -2.96
CA ALA A 191 1.29 -14.50 -3.75
C ALA A 191 0.98 -15.78 -4.54
N GLN A 192 0.18 -16.70 -3.98
CA GLN A 192 -0.24 -17.92 -4.69
C GLN A 192 -1.17 -17.64 -5.88
N GLN A 193 -1.95 -16.59 -5.85
CA GLN A 193 -2.88 -16.19 -6.93
C GLN A 193 -2.18 -15.47 -8.08
N LEU A 194 -0.91 -15.08 -7.93
CA LEU A 194 -0.15 -14.40 -8.98
C LEU A 194 0.07 -15.30 -10.19
N LYS A 195 0.07 -14.70 -11.37
CA LYS A 195 0.44 -15.37 -12.63
C LYS A 195 1.96 -15.52 -12.71
N PRO A 196 2.46 -16.43 -13.59
CA PRO A 196 3.91 -16.64 -13.76
C PRO A 196 4.68 -15.37 -14.18
N ASP A 197 4.02 -14.47 -14.92
CA ASP A 197 4.64 -13.24 -15.45
C ASP A 197 4.55 -12.04 -14.50
N ASP A 198 3.93 -12.21 -13.33
CA ASP A 198 3.79 -11.14 -12.34
C ASP A 198 5.05 -11.01 -11.49
N TYR A 199 5.41 -9.77 -11.16
CA TYR A 199 6.52 -9.45 -10.27
C TYR A 199 6.00 -8.96 -8.93
N VAL A 200 6.55 -9.49 -7.83
CA VAL A 200 6.21 -9.05 -6.48
C VAL A 200 7.45 -8.83 -5.65
N ALA A 201 7.50 -7.69 -4.98
CA ALA A 201 8.43 -7.40 -3.89
C ALA A 201 7.69 -7.47 -2.56
N VAL A 202 8.39 -7.88 -1.50
CA VAL A 202 7.86 -7.87 -0.12
C VAL A 202 8.68 -6.91 0.71
N MET A 203 8.02 -5.92 1.25
CA MET A 203 8.59 -4.92 2.14
C MET A 203 7.85 -4.95 3.47
N THR A 204 8.58 -4.76 4.55
CA THR A 204 8.00 -4.60 5.88
C THR A 204 8.42 -3.29 6.49
N PHE A 205 7.63 -2.81 7.44
CA PHE A 205 7.99 -1.63 8.20
C PHE A 205 7.51 -1.71 9.66
N ASP A 206 8.33 -1.17 10.52
CA ASP A 206 8.08 -0.74 11.89
C ASP A 206 8.59 0.70 12.01
N MET A 207 9.58 1.00 12.84
CA MET A 207 10.35 2.25 12.81
C MET A 207 11.27 2.38 11.58
N ARG A 208 11.49 1.29 10.85
CA ARG A 208 12.36 1.19 9.69
C ARG A 208 11.67 0.40 8.58
N THR A 209 11.90 0.83 7.37
CA THR A 209 11.50 0.05 6.19
C THR A 209 12.56 -1.00 5.89
N GLN A 210 12.14 -2.23 5.63
CA GLN A 210 12.99 -3.35 5.27
C GLN A 210 12.46 -4.02 4.02
N ILE A 211 13.38 -4.40 3.14
CA ILE A 211 13.06 -5.19 1.94
C ILE A 211 13.36 -6.63 2.27
N LEU A 212 12.32 -7.46 2.34
CA LEU A 212 12.49 -8.89 2.56
C LEU A 212 12.84 -9.61 1.27
N THR A 213 12.24 -9.20 0.16
CA THR A 213 12.60 -9.66 -1.18
C THR A 213 12.31 -8.55 -2.19
N ASP A 214 13.22 -8.38 -3.14
CA ASP A 214 13.02 -7.49 -4.28
C ASP A 214 12.09 -8.15 -5.31
N PHE A 215 11.77 -7.43 -6.38
CA PHE A 215 10.83 -7.89 -7.39
C PHE A 215 11.23 -9.25 -7.97
N THR A 216 10.38 -10.24 -7.76
CA THR A 216 10.57 -11.61 -8.21
C THR A 216 9.28 -12.23 -8.71
N GLN A 217 9.39 -13.18 -9.64
CA GLN A 217 8.29 -14.04 -10.09
C GLN A 217 8.24 -15.36 -9.31
N ASP A 218 9.30 -15.68 -8.54
CA ASP A 218 9.38 -16.94 -7.80
C ASP A 218 8.59 -16.87 -6.50
N LYS A 219 7.42 -17.50 -6.51
CA LYS A 219 6.52 -17.60 -5.34
C LYS A 219 7.18 -18.27 -4.12
N ARG A 220 8.19 -19.10 -4.32
CA ARG A 220 8.92 -19.76 -3.20
C ARG A 220 9.77 -18.75 -2.45
N ILE A 221 10.44 -17.83 -3.16
CA ILE A 221 11.21 -16.74 -2.55
C ILE A 221 10.28 -15.84 -1.73
N ILE A 222 9.11 -15.48 -2.29
CA ILE A 222 8.10 -14.69 -1.58
C ILE A 222 7.64 -15.43 -0.31
N ALA A 223 7.32 -16.71 -0.42
CA ALA A 223 6.90 -17.53 0.73
C ALA A 223 7.99 -17.63 1.80
N GLN A 224 9.25 -17.81 1.40
CA GLN A 224 10.39 -17.83 2.33
C GLN A 224 10.53 -16.48 3.04
N ALA A 225 10.46 -15.36 2.32
CA ALA A 225 10.52 -14.02 2.89
C ALA A 225 9.42 -13.81 3.94
N LEU A 226 8.18 -14.18 3.63
CA LEU A 226 7.06 -14.08 4.58
C LEU A 226 7.24 -14.97 5.82
N ASN A 227 7.88 -16.12 5.68
CA ASN A 227 8.14 -17.01 6.81
C ASN A 227 9.22 -16.50 7.77
N THR A 228 10.02 -15.50 7.38
CA THR A 228 10.97 -14.84 8.29
C THR A 228 10.28 -13.93 9.31
N LEU A 229 9.01 -13.57 9.05
CA LEU A 229 8.22 -12.68 9.91
C LEU A 229 7.73 -13.46 11.14
N THR A 230 8.52 -13.49 12.20
CA THR A 230 8.22 -14.22 13.43
C THR A 230 7.91 -13.31 14.60
N ILE A 231 8.87 -12.46 14.99
CA ILE A 231 8.75 -11.57 16.15
C ILE A 231 9.12 -10.15 15.73
N PRO A 232 8.23 -9.17 15.88
CA PRO A 232 8.53 -7.78 15.56
C PRO A 232 9.44 -7.16 16.63
N GLY A 233 10.38 -6.31 16.18
CA GLY A 233 11.35 -5.66 17.06
C GLY A 233 10.82 -4.41 17.76
N PHE A 234 9.96 -3.64 17.09
CA PHE A 234 9.51 -2.33 17.56
C PHE A 234 7.99 -2.21 17.55
N SER A 235 7.48 -1.25 18.32
CA SER A 235 6.05 -0.96 18.43
C SER A 235 5.62 0.25 17.60
N GLU A 236 6.55 1.12 17.30
CA GLU A 236 6.36 2.32 16.50
C GLU A 236 6.31 1.98 15.01
N THR A 237 5.67 2.85 14.24
CA THR A 237 5.43 2.62 12.80
C THR A 237 5.70 3.88 12.01
N ASN A 238 6.31 3.71 10.83
CA ASN A 238 6.65 4.78 9.89
C ASN A 238 5.93 4.60 8.55
N VAL A 239 4.61 4.49 8.57
CA VAL A 239 3.81 4.15 7.39
C VAL A 239 4.02 5.12 6.22
N PHE A 240 4.20 6.43 6.50
CA PHE A 240 4.41 7.42 5.43
C PHE A 240 5.79 7.26 4.80
N ASP A 241 6.85 7.06 5.59
CA ASP A 241 8.19 6.81 5.05
C ASP A 241 8.23 5.53 4.22
N ALA A 242 7.61 4.45 4.71
CA ALA A 242 7.57 3.17 4.02
C ALA A 242 6.78 3.24 2.70
N LEU A 243 5.65 3.92 2.71
CA LEU A 243 4.86 4.15 1.49
C LEU A 243 5.62 5.04 0.49
N TYR A 244 6.30 6.08 0.98
CA TYR A 244 7.14 6.95 0.15
C TYR A 244 8.24 6.17 -0.55
N GLU A 245 8.97 5.32 0.18
CA GLU A 245 10.03 4.47 -0.38
C GLU A 245 9.47 3.48 -1.41
N SER A 246 8.33 2.87 -1.13
CA SER A 246 7.66 1.97 -2.07
C SER A 246 7.28 2.69 -3.37
N LEU A 247 6.73 3.90 -3.28
CA LEU A 247 6.39 4.73 -4.43
C LEU A 247 7.65 5.15 -5.20
N ASP A 248 8.75 5.47 -4.52
CA ASP A 248 10.01 5.85 -5.16
C ASP A 248 10.60 4.70 -5.97
N ARG A 249 10.59 3.49 -5.43
CA ARG A 249 11.01 2.27 -6.15
C ARG A 249 10.15 2.01 -7.37
N LEU A 250 8.83 2.09 -7.21
CA LEU A 250 7.89 1.86 -8.29
C LEU A 250 7.94 2.96 -9.37
N SER A 251 8.34 4.18 -9.03
CA SER A 251 8.46 5.27 -10.01
C SER A 251 9.49 5.00 -11.11
N ARG A 252 10.43 4.08 -10.86
CA ARG A 252 11.51 3.69 -11.79
C ARG A 252 11.13 2.51 -12.68
N ILE A 253 9.94 1.96 -12.49
CA ILE A 253 9.44 0.80 -13.23
C ILE A 253 8.34 1.28 -14.18
N GLU A 254 8.36 0.78 -15.40
CA GLU A 254 7.31 1.06 -16.38
C GLU A 254 6.09 0.16 -16.17
N GLY A 255 4.98 0.53 -16.79
CA GLY A 255 3.73 -0.23 -16.75
C GLY A 255 2.89 0.03 -15.50
N ARG A 256 1.96 -0.88 -15.23
CA ARG A 256 1.03 -0.83 -14.09
C ARG A 256 1.67 -1.38 -12.83
N LYS A 257 1.50 -0.64 -11.77
CA LYS A 257 2.14 -0.93 -10.50
C LYS A 257 1.12 -0.87 -9.38
N TYR A 258 1.26 -1.78 -8.44
CA TYR A 258 0.32 -1.92 -7.34
C TYR A 258 1.07 -1.93 -6.01
N ILE A 259 0.48 -1.32 -4.99
CA ILE A 259 0.90 -1.46 -3.60
C ILE A 259 -0.28 -2.08 -2.85
N VAL A 260 -0.03 -3.21 -2.19
CA VAL A 260 -0.97 -3.79 -1.23
C VAL A 260 -0.42 -3.47 0.15
N LEU A 261 -0.96 -2.41 0.76
CA LEU A 261 -0.58 -1.92 2.08
C LEU A 261 -1.42 -2.62 3.14
N ILE A 262 -0.78 -3.36 4.04
CA ILE A 262 -1.45 -4.01 5.17
C ILE A 262 -0.91 -3.37 6.45
N ALA A 263 -1.72 -2.57 7.10
CA ALA A 263 -1.27 -1.77 8.23
C ALA A 263 -2.40 -1.38 9.18
N SER A 264 -2.04 -0.94 10.38
CA SER A 264 -2.97 -0.25 11.27
C SER A 264 -3.32 1.16 10.75
N GLY A 265 -2.51 1.67 9.82
CA GLY A 265 -2.61 3.02 9.27
C GLY A 265 -2.14 4.12 10.21
N ARG A 266 -1.75 3.79 11.44
CA ARG A 266 -1.22 4.77 12.40
C ARG A 266 0.24 5.04 12.09
N ASP A 267 0.56 6.31 11.91
CA ASP A 267 1.93 6.78 11.76
C ASP A 267 2.43 7.40 13.07
N THR A 268 3.50 6.86 13.62
CA THR A 268 4.05 7.34 14.90
C THR A 268 5.51 7.74 14.81
N PHE A 269 6.21 7.40 13.72
CA PHE A 269 7.65 7.57 13.63
C PHE A 269 8.18 8.04 12.27
N SER A 270 7.32 8.38 11.31
CA SER A 270 7.77 8.89 10.01
C SER A 270 8.46 10.23 10.12
N LYS A 271 9.47 10.42 9.29
CA LYS A 271 10.18 11.69 9.12
C LYS A 271 9.42 12.66 8.23
N ILE A 272 8.58 12.13 7.33
CA ILE A 272 7.77 12.94 6.43
C ILE A 272 6.36 13.13 6.99
N THR A 273 5.70 14.19 6.53
CA THR A 273 4.33 14.52 6.92
C THR A 273 3.31 13.88 5.99
N LEU A 274 2.03 13.85 6.42
CA LEU A 274 0.91 13.43 5.59
C LEU A 274 0.85 14.20 4.26
N ASP A 275 1.05 15.52 4.29
CA ASP A 275 1.03 16.34 3.05
C ASP A 275 2.11 15.90 2.07
N LYS A 276 3.29 15.55 2.58
CA LYS A 276 4.41 15.14 1.74
C LYS A 276 4.16 13.78 1.07
N ILE A 277 3.57 12.83 1.78
CA ILE A 277 3.20 11.54 1.17
C ILE A 277 2.06 11.71 0.16
N LEU A 278 1.05 12.56 0.44
CA LEU A 278 -0.02 12.86 -0.52
C LEU A 278 0.52 13.51 -1.80
N GLN A 279 1.51 14.40 -1.68
CA GLN A 279 2.21 14.97 -2.84
C GLN A 279 2.97 13.90 -3.63
N LYS A 280 3.67 12.97 -2.95
CA LYS A 280 4.38 11.86 -3.60
C LYS A 280 3.42 10.95 -4.36
N ILE A 281 2.28 10.60 -3.77
CA ILE A 281 1.23 9.80 -4.43
C ILE A 281 0.77 10.49 -5.73
N LYS A 282 0.46 11.79 -5.68
CA LYS A 282 0.06 12.57 -6.87
C LYS A 282 1.14 12.65 -7.93
N ALA A 283 2.41 12.62 -7.52
CA ALA A 283 3.56 12.73 -8.42
C ALA A 283 3.98 11.38 -9.02
N THR A 284 3.49 10.26 -8.50
CA THR A 284 3.88 8.91 -8.97
C THR A 284 2.79 8.35 -9.88
N PRO A 285 3.01 8.33 -11.21
CA PRO A 285 1.99 7.86 -12.15
C PRO A 285 1.86 6.33 -12.15
N ASN A 286 0.70 5.84 -12.57
CA ASN A 286 0.43 4.43 -12.82
C ASN A 286 0.70 3.50 -11.63
N VAL A 287 0.51 4.01 -10.41
CA VAL A 287 0.54 3.22 -9.17
C VAL A 287 -0.86 3.23 -8.56
N THR A 288 -1.39 2.07 -8.26
CA THR A 288 -2.66 1.88 -7.56
C THR A 288 -2.39 1.29 -6.18
N ILE A 289 -2.96 1.89 -5.14
CA ILE A 289 -2.79 1.47 -3.75
C ILE A 289 -4.07 0.78 -3.28
N PHE A 290 -3.95 -0.49 -2.89
CA PHE A 290 -4.96 -1.18 -2.10
C PHE A 290 -4.52 -1.16 -0.64
N ALA A 291 -5.43 -0.77 0.25
CA ALA A 291 -5.12 -0.64 1.67
C ALA A 291 -5.98 -1.58 2.51
N ILE A 292 -5.35 -2.36 3.39
CA ILE A 292 -6.04 -3.25 4.33
C ILE A 292 -5.73 -2.75 5.74
N GLY A 293 -6.74 -2.14 6.38
CA GLY A 293 -6.61 -1.54 7.71
C GLY A 293 -6.88 -2.54 8.82
N THR A 294 -5.85 -2.93 9.58
CA THR A 294 -6.00 -3.84 10.74
C THR A 294 -6.55 -3.14 11.99
N GLY A 295 -6.69 -1.81 11.96
CA GLY A 295 -7.13 -1.00 13.09
C GLY A 295 -8.54 -1.30 13.57
N GLN A 296 -9.48 -1.64 12.68
CA GLN A 296 -10.86 -1.96 13.05
C GLN A 296 -10.93 -3.23 13.91
N ALA A 297 -10.26 -4.29 13.52
CA ALA A 297 -10.16 -5.51 14.29
C ALA A 297 -9.53 -5.25 15.68
N ALA A 298 -8.46 -4.43 15.73
CA ALA A 298 -7.83 -4.05 17.00
C ALA A 298 -8.80 -3.29 17.93
N ARG A 299 -9.61 -2.37 17.40
CA ARG A 299 -10.64 -1.64 18.18
C ARG A 299 -11.69 -2.59 18.76
N ILE A 300 -12.18 -3.51 17.97
CA ILE A 300 -13.20 -4.48 18.39
C ILE A 300 -12.63 -5.39 19.49
N MET A 301 -11.43 -5.94 19.30
CA MET A 301 -10.81 -6.87 20.26
C MET A 301 -10.46 -6.19 21.60
N SER A 302 -10.09 -4.93 21.58
CA SER A 302 -9.62 -4.21 22.77
C SER A 302 -10.71 -3.38 23.42
N ASN A 303 -11.95 -3.37 22.90
CA ASN A 303 -13.06 -2.52 23.37
C ASN A 303 -12.60 -1.07 23.61
N MET A 304 -11.84 -0.52 22.66
CA MET A 304 -11.25 0.81 22.75
C MET A 304 -12.33 1.87 22.66
N GLY A 305 -12.16 2.97 23.39
CA GLY A 305 -13.01 4.16 23.34
C GLY A 305 -12.18 5.44 23.48
N GLY A 306 -12.81 6.59 23.24
CA GLY A 306 -12.21 7.91 23.43
C GLY A 306 -11.12 8.25 22.41
N ALA A 307 -10.03 8.89 22.89
CA ALA A 307 -8.96 9.40 22.03
C ALA A 307 -8.29 8.31 21.15
N ARG A 308 -8.12 7.11 21.69
CA ARG A 308 -7.52 6.00 20.92
C ARG A 308 -8.38 5.56 19.74
N GLU A 309 -9.68 5.55 19.90
CA GLU A 309 -10.61 5.25 18.81
C GLU A 309 -10.52 6.29 17.70
N MET A 310 -10.42 7.57 18.06
CA MET A 310 -10.24 8.67 17.10
C MET A 310 -8.95 8.52 16.30
N ASP A 311 -7.83 8.12 16.92
CA ASP A 311 -6.56 7.87 16.21
C ASP A 311 -6.72 6.80 15.12
N TYR A 312 -7.42 5.71 15.42
CA TYR A 312 -7.66 4.65 14.44
C TYR A 312 -8.62 5.07 13.32
N LEU A 313 -9.67 5.86 13.65
CA LEU A 313 -10.58 6.39 12.64
C LEU A 313 -9.84 7.36 11.70
N GLN A 314 -8.94 8.17 12.23
CA GLN A 314 -8.10 9.04 11.41
C GLN A 314 -7.16 8.22 10.50
N ALA A 315 -6.56 7.16 11.03
CA ALA A 315 -5.73 6.24 10.27
C ALA A 315 -6.50 5.56 9.14
N ASP A 316 -7.71 5.07 9.41
CA ASP A 316 -8.61 4.47 8.42
C ASP A 316 -8.95 5.47 7.29
N ASN A 317 -9.22 6.74 7.64
CA ASN A 317 -9.47 7.80 6.67
C ASN A 317 -8.24 8.12 5.81
N GLN A 318 -7.04 8.11 6.38
CA GLN A 318 -5.79 8.30 5.65
C GLN A 318 -5.57 7.16 4.65
N MET A 319 -5.73 5.90 5.07
CA MET A 319 -5.59 4.74 4.21
C MET A 319 -6.63 4.74 3.08
N SER A 320 -7.88 5.10 3.38
CA SER A 320 -8.93 5.30 2.38
C SER A 320 -8.57 6.37 1.36
N THR A 321 -7.95 7.45 1.83
CA THR A 321 -7.49 8.55 0.96
C THR A 321 -6.38 8.08 0.01
N PHE A 322 -5.37 7.36 0.50
CA PHE A 322 -4.29 6.82 -0.33
C PHE A 322 -4.82 5.90 -1.44
N ALA A 323 -5.73 5.01 -1.07
CA ALA A 323 -6.35 4.09 -2.02
C ALA A 323 -7.17 4.86 -3.07
N LYS A 324 -8.10 5.71 -2.63
CA LYS A 324 -9.01 6.45 -3.51
C LYS A 324 -8.28 7.35 -4.51
N MET A 325 -7.25 8.08 -4.07
CA MET A 325 -6.46 8.95 -4.93
C MET A 325 -5.83 8.22 -6.12
N THR A 326 -5.54 6.93 -5.96
CA THR A 326 -4.82 6.10 -6.93
C THR A 326 -5.72 5.17 -7.73
N GLY A 327 -7.03 5.19 -7.47
CA GLY A 327 -7.96 4.26 -8.12
C GLY A 327 -7.92 2.85 -7.54
N GLY A 328 -7.55 2.72 -6.27
CA GLY A 328 -7.66 1.49 -5.50
C GLY A 328 -8.79 1.52 -4.48
N GLN A 329 -8.79 0.56 -3.58
CA GLN A 329 -9.80 0.38 -2.54
C GLN A 329 -9.14 0.20 -1.17
N ALA A 330 -9.87 0.60 -0.12
CA ALA A 330 -9.49 0.36 1.27
C ALA A 330 -10.48 -0.59 1.93
N PHE A 331 -9.94 -1.57 2.64
CA PHE A 331 -10.67 -2.61 3.35
C PHE A 331 -10.36 -2.53 4.84
N PHE A 332 -11.39 -2.70 5.67
CA PHE A 332 -11.24 -2.63 7.12
C PHE A 332 -11.87 -3.87 7.77
N PRO A 333 -11.17 -5.01 7.72
CA PRO A 333 -11.69 -6.26 8.26
C PRO A 333 -11.95 -6.16 9.76
N ARG A 334 -13.04 -6.77 10.20
CA ARG A 334 -13.44 -6.85 11.61
C ARG A 334 -12.74 -7.98 12.33
N PHE A 335 -12.39 -9.03 11.58
CA PHE A 335 -11.66 -10.21 12.05
C PHE A 335 -10.81 -10.79 10.91
N SER A 336 -9.80 -11.53 11.26
CA SER A 336 -8.81 -12.08 10.32
C SER A 336 -9.40 -13.02 9.25
N GLY A 337 -10.52 -13.67 9.54
CA GLY A 337 -11.19 -14.55 8.58
C GLY A 337 -11.71 -13.87 7.32
N GLU A 338 -11.83 -12.53 7.29
CA GLU A 338 -12.20 -11.77 6.10
C GLU A 338 -11.02 -11.57 5.13
N MET A 339 -9.78 -11.77 5.58
CA MET A 339 -8.58 -11.51 4.78
C MET A 339 -8.53 -12.28 3.44
N PRO A 340 -8.85 -13.59 3.37
CA PRO A 340 -8.82 -14.33 2.11
C PRO A 340 -9.76 -13.73 1.06
N ASP A 341 -10.97 -13.33 1.46
CA ASP A 341 -11.97 -12.74 0.55
C ASP A 341 -11.51 -11.36 0.05
N ILE A 342 -10.93 -10.54 0.93
CA ILE A 342 -10.35 -9.24 0.58
C ILE A 342 -9.24 -9.42 -0.46
N PHE A 343 -8.34 -10.38 -0.27
CA PHE A 343 -7.26 -10.61 -1.24
C PHE A 343 -7.77 -11.15 -2.57
N HIS A 344 -8.82 -11.96 -2.54
CA HIS A 344 -9.50 -12.41 -3.75
C HIS A 344 -10.10 -11.20 -4.51
N GLU A 345 -10.80 -10.32 -3.79
CA GLU A 345 -11.37 -9.09 -4.36
C GLU A 345 -10.30 -8.16 -4.95
N ILE A 346 -9.19 -7.97 -4.23
CA ILE A 346 -8.05 -7.18 -4.73
C ILE A 346 -7.50 -7.79 -6.02
N ASN A 347 -7.25 -9.11 -6.04
CA ASN A 347 -6.74 -9.79 -7.23
C ASN A 347 -7.70 -9.69 -8.40
N ASP A 348 -9.00 -9.89 -8.16
CA ASP A 348 -10.03 -9.75 -9.18
C ASP A 348 -10.11 -8.32 -9.71
N THR A 349 -10.02 -7.32 -8.83
CA THR A 349 -10.01 -5.91 -9.23
C THR A 349 -8.79 -5.57 -10.07
N ILE A 350 -7.60 -6.05 -9.69
CA ILE A 350 -6.37 -5.84 -10.47
C ILE A 350 -6.46 -6.47 -11.86
N ARG A 351 -7.11 -7.65 -11.98
CA ARG A 351 -7.20 -8.43 -13.23
C ARG A 351 -8.32 -8.00 -14.15
N ASN A 352 -9.33 -7.35 -13.60
CA ASN A 352 -10.55 -7.03 -14.32
C ASN A 352 -10.78 -5.52 -14.29
N GLN A 353 -10.10 -4.82 -15.18
CA GLN A 353 -10.24 -3.37 -15.36
C GLN A 353 -10.42 -3.06 -16.84
N TYR A 354 -11.02 -1.91 -17.10
CA TYR A 354 -11.05 -1.27 -18.41
C TYR A 354 -9.99 -0.19 -18.46
N GLU A 355 -9.24 -0.12 -19.52
CA GLU A 355 -8.34 0.99 -19.79
C GLU A 355 -9.02 1.93 -20.78
N LEU A 356 -9.15 3.17 -20.35
CA LEU A 356 -9.62 4.27 -21.18
C LEU A 356 -8.44 5.16 -21.52
N ALA A 357 -8.23 5.45 -22.80
CA ALA A 357 -7.23 6.40 -23.24
C ALA A 357 -7.92 7.61 -23.88
N TYR A 358 -7.42 8.81 -23.58
CA TYR A 358 -7.91 10.04 -24.22
C TYR A 358 -6.77 11.03 -24.41
N LYS A 359 -6.95 11.98 -25.33
CA LYS A 359 -6.06 13.14 -25.49
C LYS A 359 -6.68 14.33 -24.78
N PRO A 360 -6.02 14.90 -23.75
CA PRO A 360 -6.56 16.04 -23.03
C PRO A 360 -6.91 17.20 -23.96
N THR A 361 -8.09 17.76 -23.82
CA THR A 361 -8.48 19.00 -24.53
C THR A 361 -7.67 20.19 -24.02
N ASN A 362 -7.25 20.13 -22.75
CA ASN A 362 -6.28 21.07 -22.19
C ASN A 362 -4.85 20.54 -22.41
N ALA A 363 -4.21 20.97 -23.48
CA ALA A 363 -2.87 20.53 -23.89
C ALA A 363 -1.72 21.14 -23.07
N LYS A 364 -1.99 22.01 -22.06
CA LYS A 364 -0.96 22.65 -21.24
C LYS A 364 -0.16 21.64 -20.46
N GLN A 365 1.17 21.67 -20.59
CA GLN A 365 2.12 20.85 -19.84
C GLN A 365 2.73 21.67 -18.69
N ASP A 366 1.86 22.07 -17.75
CA ASP A 366 2.18 23.02 -16.67
C ASP A 366 2.46 22.38 -15.33
N GLY A 367 2.47 21.05 -15.27
CA GLY A 367 2.70 20.30 -14.02
C GLY A 367 1.56 20.42 -13.02
N THR A 368 0.40 20.99 -13.38
CA THR A 368 -0.75 21.09 -12.48
C THR A 368 -1.44 19.75 -12.29
N TYR A 369 -2.13 19.60 -11.16
CA TYR A 369 -2.95 18.42 -10.90
C TYR A 369 -4.31 18.58 -11.54
N ARG A 370 -4.72 17.62 -12.35
CA ARG A 370 -6.00 17.57 -13.05
C ARG A 370 -6.90 16.53 -12.44
N LYS A 371 -8.11 16.93 -12.10
CA LYS A 371 -9.11 16.05 -11.50
C LYS A 371 -9.77 15.21 -12.58
N LEU A 372 -9.93 13.91 -12.31
CA LEU A 372 -10.61 12.96 -13.18
C LEU A 372 -11.94 12.53 -12.56
N ARG A 373 -12.90 12.31 -13.41
CA ARG A 373 -14.18 11.68 -13.07
C ARG A 373 -14.62 10.80 -14.20
N VAL A 374 -14.99 9.57 -13.88
CA VAL A 374 -15.55 8.61 -14.84
C VAL A 374 -17.00 8.35 -14.49
N GLU A 375 -17.86 8.34 -15.47
CA GLU A 375 -19.28 8.02 -15.35
C GLU A 375 -19.64 6.87 -16.30
N LEU A 376 -20.65 6.09 -15.91
CA LEU A 376 -21.25 5.08 -16.79
C LEU A 376 -22.60 5.61 -17.29
N VAL A 377 -22.78 5.49 -18.60
CA VAL A 377 -23.99 5.92 -19.30
C VAL A 377 -24.56 4.80 -20.18
N ASP A 378 -25.85 4.86 -20.43
CA ASP A 378 -26.53 4.06 -21.44
C ASP A 378 -26.37 4.67 -22.85
N ASP A 379 -27.01 4.05 -23.86
CA ASP A 379 -26.93 4.51 -25.25
C ASP A 379 -27.62 5.87 -25.46
N GLU A 380 -28.52 6.28 -24.55
CA GLU A 380 -29.18 7.57 -24.54
C GLU A 380 -28.39 8.66 -23.76
N GLY A 381 -27.25 8.29 -23.20
CA GLY A 381 -26.39 9.18 -22.40
C GLY A 381 -26.89 9.44 -20.98
N GLN A 382 -27.85 8.66 -20.48
CA GLN A 382 -28.32 8.72 -19.11
C GLN A 382 -27.47 7.82 -18.21
N PRO A 383 -27.44 8.05 -16.88
CA PRO A 383 -26.74 7.17 -15.96
C PRO A 383 -27.15 5.71 -16.15
N LEU A 384 -26.17 4.84 -16.38
CA LEU A 384 -26.40 3.42 -16.64
C LEU A 384 -27.11 2.76 -15.47
N LYS A 385 -28.24 2.10 -15.74
CA LYS A 385 -29.02 1.36 -14.76
C LYS A 385 -28.84 -0.14 -15.02
N MET A 386 -28.29 -0.84 -14.05
CA MET A 386 -28.11 -2.29 -14.13
C MET A 386 -29.25 -3.01 -13.39
N GLN A 387 -29.63 -4.18 -13.89
CA GLN A 387 -30.64 -5.03 -13.29
C GLN A 387 -30.20 -6.50 -13.32
N ASP A 388 -30.63 -7.28 -12.34
CA ASP A 388 -30.47 -8.72 -12.35
C ASP A 388 -31.51 -9.42 -13.26
N GLU A 389 -31.41 -10.73 -13.37
CA GLU A 389 -32.34 -11.56 -14.18
C GLU A 389 -33.82 -11.42 -13.72
N LYS A 390 -34.05 -10.95 -12.50
CA LYS A 390 -35.39 -10.71 -11.90
C LYS A 390 -35.79 -9.23 -11.99
N HIS A 391 -35.12 -8.44 -12.84
CA HIS A 391 -35.35 -6.98 -13.02
C HIS A 391 -35.17 -6.15 -11.73
N ARG A 392 -34.43 -6.63 -10.74
CA ARG A 392 -34.13 -5.86 -9.55
C ARG A 392 -32.91 -4.95 -9.81
N PRO A 393 -32.94 -3.69 -9.36
CA PRO A 393 -31.84 -2.76 -9.62
C PRO A 393 -30.57 -3.24 -8.90
N LEU A 394 -29.47 -3.26 -9.64
CA LEU A 394 -28.12 -3.50 -9.13
C LEU A 394 -27.40 -2.17 -9.01
N LYS A 395 -26.84 -1.91 -7.83
CA LYS A 395 -25.94 -0.77 -7.60
C LYS A 395 -24.52 -1.19 -7.91
N TYR A 396 -23.76 -0.28 -8.47
CA TYR A 396 -22.35 -0.48 -8.79
C TYR A 396 -21.50 0.69 -8.32
N ASP A 397 -20.21 0.45 -8.13
CA ASP A 397 -19.19 1.44 -7.84
C ASP A 397 -18.21 1.50 -9.02
N ILE A 398 -17.77 2.71 -9.32
CA ILE A 398 -16.74 2.99 -10.31
C ILE A 398 -15.45 3.30 -9.56
N ILE A 399 -14.42 2.51 -9.81
CA ILE A 399 -13.12 2.60 -9.17
C ILE A 399 -12.15 3.14 -10.19
N ALA A 400 -11.74 4.39 -10.04
CA ALA A 400 -10.77 5.06 -10.89
C ALA A 400 -9.98 6.07 -10.06
N ARG A 401 -8.78 6.43 -10.51
CA ARG A 401 -8.00 7.46 -9.82
C ARG A 401 -8.69 8.82 -9.85
N ASP A 402 -8.52 9.60 -8.79
CA ASP A 402 -9.14 10.93 -8.66
C ASP A 402 -8.54 11.99 -9.59
N GLY A 403 -7.37 11.70 -10.18
CA GLY A 403 -6.69 12.64 -11.06
C GLY A 403 -5.24 12.25 -11.37
N TYR A 404 -4.54 13.14 -12.03
CA TYR A 404 -3.12 12.97 -12.37
C TYR A 404 -2.41 14.33 -12.41
N LYS A 405 -1.08 14.30 -12.29
CA LYS A 405 -0.25 15.49 -12.50
C LYS A 405 0.09 15.60 -13.98
N ALA A 406 -0.27 16.70 -14.61
CA ALA A 406 0.10 16.98 -16.01
C ALA A 406 1.62 16.94 -16.17
N LYS A 407 2.09 16.49 -17.33
CA LYS A 407 3.52 16.51 -17.64
C LYS A 407 4.02 17.96 -17.60
N GLN A 408 5.19 18.19 -17.09
CA GLN A 408 5.83 19.49 -17.10
C GLN A 408 6.87 19.49 -18.23
N GLU A 409 6.81 20.46 -19.14
CA GLU A 409 7.91 20.68 -20.07
C GLU A 409 9.15 21.06 -19.26
N VAL A 410 10.22 20.32 -19.48
CA VAL A 410 11.54 20.66 -18.95
C VAL A 410 12.20 21.52 -20.04
N GLU A 411 12.35 22.82 -19.77
CA GLU A 411 13.12 23.73 -20.60
C GLU A 411 14.59 23.30 -20.70
#